data_b69c18e4b1ead183a1ae54b298e644af
#
_entry.id   b69c18e4b1ead183a1ae54b298e644af
#
_cell.length_a   1.000
_cell.length_b   1.000
_cell.length_c   1.000
_cell.angle_alpha   90.00
_cell.angle_beta   90.00
_cell.angle_gamma   90.00
#
_symmetry.space_group_name_H-M   'P 1'
#
loop_
_entity.id
_entity.type
_entity.pdbx_description
1 polymer ?
#
loop_
_entity_poly.entity_id
_entity_poly.type
_entity_poly.pdbx_seq_one_letter_code
_entity_poly.pdbx_strand_id
1 'polypeptide(L)'
;MKCPSILPAFALAFLFSFFSCCVLVPSAAAQGTGVPAETARLATQASFREYIDLLSLPNDAANPADIVKNVEWLEAAFRKRGFTTQQLPNNGKPLMFGEYKQKVAGAKTILVYMHFDGMPVTPENWAQKSPWVPVLKQRNAQGAWEATDMAQLFGANINPEWRVFARSSSDDKGPIMMFLAAFDAMKAAGVEPAVNVKVILDSEEEKGSVNIGNVATAHRELLRADAILIHDGPRHASEKPTLVFGNRGNTTARLTVYGPRSELHSGHYGNYAPNPAQRLATLLASMKDDNGRVTIPGYYDRVKLTDAERRILAEVGDDEAVIRKRIGIARAETVGATLQEAIQYPSLNIRGMAASGVGERASNVVPSLALAELDLRTTPEASPEYLFNLIEQHVRSKGYYLTKGAPTDAERAAHDRIASLTLGRGSKAARTPMESPLGQWVDGVLRKTFSVNGAEATTVRIRMMGGSVPTDKLVDALETPFVIVPLVNGDNNQHSHDENMRLGHYFDGVRTLLGLLRTAY
;
A
#
# COMPACT_ATOMS: atom_id res chain seq x y z
N MET A 1 36.31 -74.56 53.27
CA MET A 1 36.10 -75.98 52.82
C MET A 1 35.56 -75.93 51.38
N LYS A 2 36.32 -76.56 50.50
CA LYS A 2 35.95 -77.11 49.20
C LYS A 2 35.40 -76.20 48.08
N CYS A 3 36.28 -75.91 47.21
CA CYS A 3 36.10 -75.91 45.75
C CYS A 3 35.64 -77.35 45.29
N PRO A 4 35.04 -77.56 44.11
CA PRO A 4 35.76 -77.46 42.81
C PRO A 4 34.90 -77.04 41.62
N SER A 5 35.54 -76.61 40.61
CA SER A 5 36.01 -77.05 39.26
C SER A 5 35.02 -76.70 38.11
N ILE A 6 35.41 -75.87 37.20
CA ILE A 6 36.13 -75.95 35.91
C ILE A 6 35.38 -76.79 34.84
N LEU A 7 34.97 -76.20 33.74
CA LEU A 7 35.52 -76.31 32.39
C LEU A 7 34.59 -75.61 31.32
N PRO A 8 35.11 -75.30 30.14
CA PRO A 8 34.65 -74.17 29.34
C PRO A 8 33.74 -74.60 28.19
N ALA A 9 32.92 -73.66 27.73
CA ALA A 9 32.15 -73.84 26.51
C ALA A 9 32.58 -72.78 25.46
N PHE A 10 32.95 -73.31 24.31
CA PHE A 10 33.27 -72.57 23.08
C PHE A 10 32.16 -71.65 22.68
N ALA A 11 32.48 -70.36 22.53
CA ALA A 11 31.61 -69.36 21.92
C ALA A 11 31.95 -69.25 20.45
N LEU A 12 31.01 -69.65 19.61
CA LEU A 12 30.99 -69.44 18.17
C LEU A 12 30.59 -67.98 17.91
N ALA A 13 31.51 -67.15 17.40
CA ALA A 13 31.25 -65.78 17.02
C ALA A 13 30.50 -65.71 15.68
N PHE A 14 29.22 -65.41 15.71
CA PHE A 14 28.45 -64.99 14.53
C PHE A 14 28.68 -63.48 14.30
N LEU A 15 29.42 -63.11 13.22
CA LEU A 15 29.50 -61.77 12.68
C LEU A 15 28.16 -61.43 12.03
N PHE A 16 27.33 -60.65 12.71
CA PHE A 16 26.22 -59.94 12.09
C PHE A 16 26.76 -58.64 11.48
N SER A 17 26.93 -58.61 10.14
CA SER A 17 27.12 -57.37 9.37
C SER A 17 25.83 -56.57 9.42
N PHE A 18 25.79 -55.53 10.24
CA PHE A 18 24.77 -54.49 10.17
C PHE A 18 24.97 -53.70 8.89
N PHE A 19 24.23 -54.02 7.83
CA PHE A 19 23.99 -53.12 6.72
C PHE A 19 23.14 -52.01 7.26
N SER A 20 23.77 -50.85 7.57
CA SER A 20 23.07 -49.62 7.91
C SER A 20 22.43 -49.09 6.61
N CYS A 21 21.16 -49.45 6.42
CA CYS A 21 20.32 -48.86 5.39
C CYS A 21 20.08 -47.41 5.82
N CYS A 22 20.89 -46.49 5.31
CA CYS A 22 20.56 -45.04 5.36
C CYS A 22 19.26 -44.84 4.60
N VAL A 23 18.16 -44.92 5.33
CA VAL A 23 16.88 -44.38 4.87
C VAL A 23 17.11 -42.90 4.82
N LEU A 24 17.32 -42.38 3.62
CA LEU A 24 17.17 -40.95 3.30
C LEU A 24 15.73 -40.56 3.67
N VAL A 25 15.56 -40.01 4.87
CA VAL A 25 14.32 -39.33 5.23
C VAL A 25 14.21 -38.16 4.24
N PRO A 26 13.22 -38.17 3.35
CA PRO A 26 13.02 -37.01 2.51
C PRO A 26 12.79 -35.82 3.43
N SER A 27 13.66 -34.82 3.33
CA SER A 27 13.47 -33.48 3.91
C SER A 27 12.00 -33.11 3.72
N ALA A 28 11.33 -32.70 4.80
CA ALA A 28 9.94 -32.31 4.77
C ALA A 28 9.72 -31.29 3.64
N ALA A 29 9.23 -31.79 2.51
CA ALA A 29 8.80 -30.97 1.40
C ALA A 29 7.76 -30.00 1.95
N ALA A 30 7.91 -28.71 1.65
CA ALA A 30 6.90 -27.71 1.90
C ALA A 30 5.59 -28.20 1.26
N GLN A 31 4.70 -28.77 2.07
CA GLN A 31 3.39 -29.25 1.62
C GLN A 31 2.58 -28.05 1.17
N GLY A 32 2.41 -27.84 -0.14
CA GLY A 32 1.48 -26.86 -0.65
C GLY A 32 1.73 -26.38 -2.08
N THR A 33 2.92 -25.96 -2.47
CA THR A 33 3.11 -25.31 -3.80
C THR A 33 3.50 -26.28 -4.91
N GLY A 34 4.02 -27.46 -4.61
CA GLY A 34 4.62 -28.38 -5.59
C GLY A 34 5.94 -27.86 -6.20
N VAL A 35 6.45 -26.71 -5.74
CA VAL A 35 7.74 -26.16 -6.12
C VAL A 35 8.73 -26.38 -4.98
N PRO A 36 9.83 -27.13 -5.17
CA PRO A 36 10.85 -27.31 -4.15
C PRO A 36 11.45 -25.96 -3.71
N ALA A 37 11.71 -25.80 -2.42
CA ALA A 37 12.25 -24.54 -1.87
C ALA A 37 13.56 -24.12 -2.55
N GLU A 38 14.43 -25.06 -2.86
CA GLU A 38 15.69 -24.80 -3.56
C GLU A 38 15.45 -24.32 -5.01
N THR A 39 14.48 -24.93 -5.72
CA THR A 39 14.10 -24.47 -7.07
C THR A 39 13.57 -23.04 -7.03
N ALA A 40 12.73 -22.73 -6.06
CA ALA A 40 12.22 -21.36 -5.86
C ALA A 40 13.37 -20.38 -5.54
N ARG A 41 14.30 -20.77 -4.68
CA ARG A 41 15.48 -19.97 -4.32
C ARG A 41 16.36 -19.68 -5.54
N LEU A 42 16.67 -20.69 -6.33
CA LEU A 42 17.51 -20.53 -7.53
C LEU A 42 16.84 -19.67 -8.61
N ALA A 43 15.53 -19.85 -8.85
CA ALA A 43 14.78 -19.00 -9.78
C ALA A 43 14.76 -17.55 -9.31
N THR A 44 14.56 -17.33 -8.00
CA THR A 44 14.64 -15.98 -7.39
C THR A 44 16.01 -15.34 -7.61
N GLN A 45 17.09 -16.07 -7.37
CA GLN A 45 18.45 -15.57 -7.63
C GLN A 45 18.69 -15.25 -9.11
N ALA A 46 18.24 -16.10 -9.99
CA ALA A 46 18.38 -15.89 -11.44
C ALA A 46 17.63 -14.63 -11.92
N SER A 47 16.52 -14.27 -11.28
CA SER A 47 15.72 -13.09 -11.63
C SER A 47 16.41 -11.76 -11.36
N PHE A 48 17.43 -11.72 -10.47
CA PHE A 48 18.10 -10.45 -10.14
C PHE A 48 18.76 -9.76 -11.34
N ARG A 49 19.16 -10.48 -12.37
CA ARG A 49 19.71 -9.85 -13.58
C ARG A 49 18.64 -9.01 -14.28
N GLU A 50 17.49 -9.59 -14.57
CA GLU A 50 16.36 -8.88 -15.16
C GLU A 50 15.83 -7.77 -14.23
N TYR A 51 15.89 -7.97 -12.92
CA TYR A 51 15.52 -6.94 -11.96
C TYR A 51 16.40 -5.70 -12.05
N ILE A 52 17.74 -5.87 -12.07
CA ILE A 52 18.69 -4.76 -12.24
C ILE A 52 18.50 -4.07 -13.59
N ASP A 53 18.27 -4.85 -14.66
CA ASP A 53 18.02 -4.31 -16.00
C ASP A 53 16.76 -3.43 -16.01
N LEU A 54 15.64 -3.92 -15.42
CA LEU A 54 14.39 -3.17 -15.34
C LEU A 54 14.53 -1.90 -14.49
N LEU A 55 15.25 -1.95 -13.37
CA LEU A 55 15.51 -0.79 -12.51
C LEU A 55 16.34 0.29 -13.21
N SER A 56 17.15 -0.08 -14.20
CA SER A 56 17.97 0.86 -14.96
C SER A 56 17.18 1.69 -15.98
N LEU A 57 15.90 1.39 -16.19
CA LEU A 57 14.99 2.15 -17.04
C LEU A 57 14.30 3.25 -16.23
N PRO A 58 14.49 4.55 -16.56
CA PRO A 58 13.69 5.62 -15.98
C PRO A 58 12.19 5.39 -16.23
N ASN A 59 11.33 5.78 -15.26
CA ASN A 59 9.90 5.45 -15.31
C ASN A 59 8.99 6.52 -14.69
N ASP A 60 9.39 7.79 -14.68
CA ASP A 60 8.45 8.86 -14.29
C ASP A 60 7.37 9.01 -15.38
N ALA A 61 6.09 8.87 -14.97
CA ALA A 61 4.94 9.02 -15.87
C ALA A 61 4.77 10.44 -16.45
N ALA A 62 5.54 11.43 -15.98
CA ALA A 62 5.64 12.73 -16.66
C ALA A 62 6.37 12.64 -18.00
N ASN A 63 7.14 11.57 -18.25
CA ASN A 63 7.86 11.32 -19.49
C ASN A 63 7.30 10.08 -20.22
N PRO A 64 6.36 10.24 -21.17
CA PRO A 64 5.75 9.12 -21.89
C PRO A 64 6.75 8.20 -22.62
N ALA A 65 7.87 8.74 -23.11
CA ALA A 65 8.88 7.94 -23.82
C ALA A 65 9.57 6.92 -22.90
N ASP A 66 9.75 7.23 -21.62
CA ASP A 66 10.31 6.28 -20.66
C ASP A 66 9.27 5.21 -20.28
N ILE A 67 7.99 5.58 -20.17
CA ILE A 67 6.90 4.64 -19.96
C ILE A 67 6.81 3.63 -21.12
N VAL A 68 6.92 4.07 -22.37
CA VAL A 68 6.91 3.18 -23.54
C VAL A 68 8.08 2.18 -23.48
N LYS A 69 9.29 2.60 -23.13
CA LYS A 69 10.43 1.68 -22.98
C LYS A 69 10.19 0.62 -21.89
N ASN A 70 9.59 1.02 -20.75
CA ASN A 70 9.28 0.10 -19.67
C ASN A 70 8.22 -0.93 -20.13
N VAL A 71 7.13 -0.49 -20.77
CA VAL A 71 6.08 -1.42 -21.20
C VAL A 71 6.58 -2.41 -22.26
N GLU A 72 7.43 -1.98 -23.20
CA GLU A 72 8.05 -2.86 -24.20
C GLU A 72 8.93 -3.93 -23.54
N TRP A 73 9.76 -3.53 -22.56
CA TRP A 73 10.58 -4.46 -21.79
C TRP A 73 9.72 -5.47 -21.01
N LEU A 74 8.68 -4.98 -20.34
CA LEU A 74 7.75 -5.81 -19.58
C LEU A 74 7.00 -6.80 -20.49
N GLU A 75 6.47 -6.36 -21.62
CA GLU A 75 5.84 -7.27 -22.60
C GLU A 75 6.78 -8.41 -23.00
N ALA A 76 8.03 -8.11 -23.31
CA ALA A 76 9.03 -9.12 -23.66
C ALA A 76 9.26 -10.12 -22.50
N ALA A 77 9.39 -9.62 -21.26
CA ALA A 77 9.60 -10.42 -20.07
C ALA A 77 8.41 -11.36 -19.76
N PHE A 78 7.17 -10.87 -19.92
CA PHE A 78 5.96 -11.67 -19.75
C PHE A 78 5.78 -12.71 -20.87
N ARG A 79 6.00 -12.33 -22.13
CA ARG A 79 5.92 -13.27 -23.27
C ARG A 79 6.90 -14.43 -23.15
N LYS A 80 8.13 -14.18 -22.68
CA LYS A 80 9.16 -15.21 -22.37
C LYS A 80 8.64 -16.28 -21.39
N ARG A 81 7.67 -15.91 -20.53
CA ARG A 81 7.06 -16.76 -19.51
C ARG A 81 5.69 -17.34 -19.88
N GLY A 82 5.30 -17.21 -21.15
CA GLY A 82 4.07 -17.84 -21.67
C GLY A 82 2.82 -16.98 -21.59
N PHE A 83 2.94 -15.69 -21.34
CA PHE A 83 1.82 -14.77 -21.42
C PHE A 83 1.56 -14.30 -22.87
N THR A 84 0.31 -14.05 -23.19
CA THR A 84 -0.05 -13.10 -24.24
C THR A 84 -0.09 -11.71 -23.64
N THR A 85 0.39 -10.69 -24.34
CA THR A 85 0.40 -9.32 -23.86
C THR A 85 -0.27 -8.37 -24.84
N GLN A 86 -0.85 -7.31 -24.31
CA GLN A 86 -1.47 -6.24 -25.06
C GLN A 86 -1.26 -4.91 -24.34
N GLN A 87 -0.89 -3.87 -25.08
CA GLN A 87 -0.89 -2.50 -24.56
C GLN A 87 -2.31 -1.94 -24.64
N LEU A 88 -2.80 -1.41 -23.50
CA LEU A 88 -4.08 -0.73 -23.41
C LEU A 88 -3.84 0.78 -23.49
N PRO A 89 -4.49 1.49 -24.43
CA PRO A 89 -4.24 2.92 -24.64
C PRO A 89 -4.52 3.77 -23.41
N ASN A 90 -3.59 4.66 -23.04
CA ASN A 90 -3.70 5.59 -21.94
C ASN A 90 -2.91 6.88 -22.25
N ASN A 91 -3.42 7.76 -23.09
CA ASN A 91 -2.86 9.10 -23.37
C ASN A 91 -1.32 9.10 -23.60
N GLY A 92 -0.83 8.18 -24.43
CA GLY A 92 0.59 8.03 -24.74
C GLY A 92 1.43 7.31 -23.68
N LYS A 93 0.80 6.84 -22.60
CA LYS A 93 1.41 6.05 -21.52
C LYS A 93 0.62 4.73 -21.39
N PRO A 94 0.80 3.75 -22.29
CA PRO A 94 -0.04 2.57 -22.32
C PRO A 94 0.13 1.73 -21.04
N LEU A 95 -0.99 1.21 -20.51
CA LEU A 95 -0.95 0.14 -19.54
C LEU A 95 -0.57 -1.17 -20.23
N MET A 96 -0.01 -2.12 -19.49
CA MET A 96 0.20 -3.48 -20.00
C MET A 96 -0.84 -4.44 -19.44
N PHE A 97 -1.57 -5.11 -20.31
CA PHE A 97 -2.35 -6.29 -19.99
C PHE A 97 -1.57 -7.55 -20.36
N GLY A 98 -1.62 -8.58 -19.50
CA GLY A 98 -1.08 -9.90 -19.75
C GLY A 98 -2.06 -10.98 -19.33
N GLU A 99 -2.13 -12.06 -20.11
CA GLU A 99 -2.91 -13.24 -19.77
C GLU A 99 -2.07 -14.50 -19.98
N TYR A 100 -1.98 -15.35 -18.93
CA TYR A 100 -1.25 -16.60 -19.04
C TYR A 100 -1.96 -17.57 -19.99
N LYS A 101 -1.22 -18.14 -20.93
CA LYS A 101 -1.80 -18.91 -22.03
C LYS A 101 -2.45 -20.21 -21.59
N GLN A 102 -1.86 -20.89 -20.59
CA GLN A 102 -2.45 -22.11 -20.08
C GLN A 102 -3.62 -21.80 -19.15
N LYS A 103 -4.75 -22.44 -19.45
CA LYS A 103 -5.98 -22.32 -18.67
C LYS A 103 -6.22 -23.58 -17.87
N VAL A 104 -6.66 -23.41 -16.63
CA VAL A 104 -7.10 -24.49 -15.77
C VAL A 104 -8.62 -24.56 -15.85
N ALA A 105 -9.14 -25.65 -16.42
CA ALA A 105 -10.58 -25.82 -16.59
C ALA A 105 -11.31 -25.79 -15.25
N GLY A 106 -12.35 -24.98 -15.15
CA GLY A 106 -13.14 -24.80 -13.93
C GLY A 106 -12.47 -24.00 -12.81
N ALA A 107 -11.20 -23.59 -12.98
CA ALA A 107 -10.53 -22.73 -12.00
C ALA A 107 -11.00 -21.27 -12.12
N LYS A 108 -10.99 -20.58 -11.00
CA LYS A 108 -11.24 -19.14 -10.95
C LYS A 108 -10.12 -18.34 -11.58
N THR A 109 -10.46 -17.17 -12.08
CA THR A 109 -9.53 -16.22 -12.69
C THR A 109 -9.15 -15.14 -11.69
N ILE A 110 -7.85 -14.92 -11.50
CA ILE A 110 -7.30 -13.85 -10.68
C ILE A 110 -6.71 -12.78 -11.60
N LEU A 111 -7.08 -11.53 -11.36
CA LEU A 111 -6.42 -10.36 -11.95
C LEU A 111 -5.40 -9.81 -10.95
N VAL A 112 -4.12 -9.84 -11.33
CA VAL A 112 -3.03 -9.26 -10.54
C VAL A 112 -2.83 -7.82 -10.99
N TYR A 113 -2.87 -6.88 -10.05
CA TYR A 113 -2.57 -5.46 -10.27
C TYR A 113 -1.22 -5.12 -9.63
N MET A 114 -0.39 -4.45 -10.40
CA MET A 114 0.87 -3.81 -10.01
C MET A 114 1.06 -2.57 -10.88
N HIS A 115 2.05 -1.71 -10.59
CA HIS A 115 2.38 -0.59 -11.44
C HIS A 115 3.87 -0.54 -11.78
N PHE A 116 4.22 0.16 -12.86
CA PHE A 116 5.60 0.22 -13.32
C PHE A 116 6.15 1.64 -13.50
N ASP A 117 5.32 2.66 -13.33
CA ASP A 117 5.81 4.03 -13.17
C ASP A 117 6.40 4.23 -11.78
N GLY A 118 7.06 5.34 -11.56
CA GLY A 118 7.66 5.67 -10.27
C GLY A 118 7.61 7.15 -9.99
N MET A 119 7.74 7.49 -8.70
CA MET A 119 7.81 8.87 -8.24
C MET A 119 8.93 9.65 -8.94
N PRO A 120 8.73 10.95 -9.21
CA PRO A 120 9.79 11.84 -9.69
C PRO A 120 11.01 11.79 -8.80
N VAL A 121 12.17 11.99 -9.39
CA VAL A 121 13.44 11.98 -8.69
C VAL A 121 14.12 13.33 -8.70
N THR A 122 14.81 13.65 -7.60
CA THR A 122 15.78 14.74 -7.47
C THR A 122 17.14 14.10 -7.26
N PRO A 123 17.92 13.85 -8.33
CA PRO A 123 19.11 13.00 -8.28
C PRO A 123 20.14 13.43 -7.25
N GLU A 124 20.29 14.73 -6.99
CA GLU A 124 21.21 15.32 -6.02
C GLU A 124 20.91 14.96 -4.56
N ASN A 125 19.70 14.49 -4.27
CA ASN A 125 19.31 14.03 -2.93
C ASN A 125 19.63 12.55 -2.70
N TRP A 126 20.07 11.81 -3.72
CA TRP A 126 20.40 10.39 -3.61
C TRP A 126 21.83 10.16 -3.15
N ALA A 127 22.03 9.27 -2.20
CA ALA A 127 23.36 8.86 -1.73
C ALA A 127 24.09 7.93 -2.72
N GLN A 128 23.80 8.04 -4.02
CA GLN A 128 24.41 7.29 -5.12
C GLN A 128 24.41 8.14 -6.40
N LYS A 129 25.23 7.72 -7.38
CA LYS A 129 25.46 8.48 -8.61
C LYS A 129 24.19 8.81 -9.40
N SER A 130 23.21 7.90 -9.39
CA SER A 130 21.95 8.08 -10.09
C SER A 130 20.88 7.17 -9.48
N PRO A 131 19.61 7.62 -9.36
CA PRO A 131 18.48 6.79 -8.97
C PRO A 131 18.27 5.56 -9.89
N TRP A 132 18.72 5.64 -11.13
CA TRP A 132 18.57 4.62 -12.18
C TRP A 132 19.81 3.73 -12.36
N VAL A 133 20.81 3.87 -11.47
CA VAL A 133 21.96 2.97 -11.39
C VAL A 133 21.84 2.21 -10.08
N PRO A 134 21.29 0.99 -10.09
CA PRO A 134 21.08 0.21 -8.89
C PRO A 134 22.37 -0.06 -8.14
N VAL A 135 22.34 0.05 -6.81
CA VAL A 135 23.49 -0.18 -5.94
C VAL A 135 23.11 -1.19 -4.86
N LEU A 136 23.91 -2.24 -4.71
CA LEU A 136 23.79 -3.16 -3.59
C LEU A 136 24.45 -2.54 -2.37
N LYS A 137 23.72 -2.44 -1.24
CA LYS A 137 24.26 -1.92 0.01
C LYS A 137 24.01 -2.88 1.18
N GLN A 138 24.88 -2.81 2.17
CA GLN A 138 24.78 -3.50 3.45
C GLN A 138 24.95 -2.50 4.60
N ARG A 139 24.51 -2.88 5.80
CA ARG A 139 24.80 -2.08 7.01
C ARG A 139 26.20 -2.42 7.52
N ASN A 140 26.98 -1.38 7.81
CA ASN A 140 28.26 -1.54 8.51
C ASN A 140 28.07 -1.68 10.02
N ALA A 141 29.16 -1.84 10.77
CA ALA A 141 29.15 -2.01 12.22
C ALA A 141 28.51 -0.83 12.99
N GLN A 142 28.49 0.35 12.39
CA GLN A 142 27.87 1.57 12.94
C GLN A 142 26.40 1.72 12.52
N GLY A 143 25.86 0.77 11.72
CA GLY A 143 24.49 0.78 11.23
C GLY A 143 24.25 1.68 10.01
N ALA A 144 25.30 2.28 9.43
CA ALA A 144 25.18 3.07 8.22
C ALA A 144 25.16 2.17 6.97
N TRP A 145 24.50 2.66 5.90
CA TRP A 145 24.50 1.97 4.61
C TRP A 145 25.79 2.23 3.85
N GLU A 146 26.47 1.16 3.43
CA GLU A 146 27.65 1.21 2.58
C GLU A 146 27.46 0.34 1.33
N ALA A 147 27.97 0.79 0.19
CA ALA A 147 27.94 0.02 -1.04
C ALA A 147 28.81 -1.23 -0.93
N THR A 148 28.34 -2.34 -1.46
CA THR A 148 29.09 -3.58 -1.64
C THR A 148 29.13 -3.97 -3.11
N ASP A 149 29.97 -4.95 -3.45
CA ASP A 149 30.10 -5.38 -4.85
C ASP A 149 28.76 -5.96 -5.38
N MET A 150 28.24 -5.37 -6.43
CA MET A 150 27.03 -5.83 -7.11
C MET A 150 27.15 -7.29 -7.61
N ALA A 151 28.36 -7.78 -7.89
CA ALA A 151 28.58 -9.17 -8.29
C ALA A 151 28.11 -10.17 -7.22
N GLN A 152 28.08 -9.79 -5.94
CA GLN A 152 27.59 -10.63 -4.85
C GLN A 152 26.09 -10.94 -4.96
N LEU A 153 25.32 -10.05 -5.60
CA LEU A 153 23.89 -10.28 -5.87
C LEU A 153 23.65 -11.50 -6.78
N PHE A 154 24.63 -11.86 -7.58
CA PHE A 154 24.58 -12.99 -8.52
C PHE A 154 25.32 -14.23 -7.99
N GLY A 155 25.84 -14.17 -6.78
CA GLY A 155 26.54 -15.27 -6.10
C GLY A 155 25.59 -16.29 -5.48
N ALA A 156 26.17 -17.42 -5.02
CA ALA A 156 25.39 -18.50 -4.40
C ALA A 156 24.82 -18.12 -3.02
N ASN A 157 25.53 -17.30 -2.26
CA ASN A 157 25.21 -16.94 -0.88
C ASN A 157 24.77 -15.46 -0.81
N ILE A 158 23.47 -15.24 -0.82
CA ILE A 158 22.87 -13.91 -0.71
C ILE A 158 22.49 -13.66 0.75
N ASN A 159 23.00 -12.56 1.30
CA ASN A 159 22.57 -12.11 2.62
C ASN A 159 21.16 -11.49 2.52
N PRO A 160 20.15 -12.00 3.24
CA PRO A 160 18.78 -11.47 3.18
C PRO A 160 18.65 -10.02 3.68
N GLU A 161 19.66 -9.52 4.45
CA GLU A 161 19.67 -8.14 4.94
C GLU A 161 20.24 -7.15 3.94
N TRP A 162 20.91 -7.60 2.89
CA TRP A 162 21.34 -6.70 1.83
C TRP A 162 20.15 -6.04 1.14
N ARG A 163 20.39 -4.84 0.59
CA ARG A 163 19.35 -4.10 -0.11
C ARG A 163 19.83 -3.57 -1.45
N VAL A 164 18.95 -3.64 -2.43
CA VAL A 164 19.13 -2.97 -3.72
C VAL A 164 18.51 -1.58 -3.63
N PHE A 165 19.33 -0.56 -3.82
CA PHE A 165 18.90 0.84 -3.81
C PHE A 165 18.75 1.33 -5.25
N ALA A 166 17.55 1.72 -5.62
CA ALA A 166 17.21 2.36 -6.89
C ALA A 166 15.77 2.90 -6.81
N ARG A 167 15.40 3.84 -7.68
CA ARG A 167 13.98 4.20 -7.85
C ARG A 167 13.17 2.99 -8.34
N SER A 168 11.98 2.82 -7.77
CA SER A 168 11.05 1.72 -8.01
C SER A 168 11.61 0.34 -7.65
N SER A 169 12.68 0.29 -6.84
CA SER A 169 13.19 -1.01 -6.37
C SER A 169 12.17 -1.75 -5.52
N SER A 170 11.34 -1.03 -4.78
CA SER A 170 10.24 -1.58 -3.98
C SER A 170 8.86 -1.18 -4.52
N ASP A 171 8.74 0.01 -5.10
CA ASP A 171 7.49 0.62 -5.51
C ASP A 171 7.49 0.96 -7.02
N ASP A 172 7.07 0.06 -7.95
CA ASP A 172 6.53 -1.29 -7.72
C ASP A 172 7.20 -2.33 -8.65
N LYS A 173 8.38 -2.00 -9.26
CA LYS A 173 9.13 -2.91 -10.14
C LYS A 173 9.61 -4.18 -9.42
N GLY A 174 9.89 -4.08 -8.10
CA GLY A 174 10.25 -5.24 -7.29
C GLY A 174 9.16 -6.32 -7.27
N PRO A 175 7.93 -6.03 -6.86
CA PRO A 175 6.78 -6.94 -6.94
C PRO A 175 6.55 -7.53 -8.33
N ILE A 176 6.67 -6.76 -9.41
CA ILE A 176 6.59 -7.28 -10.79
C ILE A 176 7.65 -8.36 -11.01
N MET A 177 8.89 -8.11 -10.61
CA MET A 177 9.97 -9.08 -10.79
C MET A 177 9.82 -10.31 -9.89
N MET A 178 9.28 -10.16 -8.66
CA MET A 178 8.93 -11.29 -7.81
C MET A 178 7.86 -12.16 -8.47
N PHE A 179 6.86 -11.55 -9.12
CA PHE A 179 5.83 -12.25 -9.87
C PHE A 179 6.43 -13.06 -11.04
N LEU A 180 7.30 -12.47 -11.82
CA LEU A 180 7.98 -13.13 -12.92
C LEU A 180 8.89 -14.28 -12.43
N ALA A 181 9.59 -14.10 -11.30
CA ALA A 181 10.42 -15.14 -10.69
C ALA A 181 9.58 -16.33 -10.19
N ALA A 182 8.35 -16.09 -9.69
CA ALA A 182 7.45 -17.18 -9.32
C ALA A 182 7.05 -18.04 -10.54
N PHE A 183 6.84 -17.45 -11.71
CA PHE A 183 6.60 -18.20 -12.95
C PHE A 183 7.85 -18.97 -13.41
N ASP A 184 9.04 -18.40 -13.27
CA ASP A 184 10.29 -19.11 -13.56
C ASP A 184 10.49 -20.31 -12.63
N ALA A 185 10.16 -20.18 -11.36
CA ALA A 185 10.25 -21.27 -10.39
C ALA A 185 9.24 -22.39 -10.70
N MET A 186 7.99 -22.05 -11.05
CA MET A 186 6.98 -23.03 -11.46
C MET A 186 7.42 -23.76 -12.73
N LYS A 187 7.92 -23.05 -13.74
CA LYS A 187 8.45 -23.63 -14.97
C LYS A 187 9.62 -24.59 -14.69
N ALA A 188 10.55 -24.20 -13.84
CA ALA A 188 11.68 -25.03 -13.44
C ALA A 188 11.26 -26.30 -12.68
N ALA A 189 10.16 -26.24 -11.93
CA ALA A 189 9.56 -27.37 -11.24
C ALA A 189 8.61 -28.22 -12.11
N GLY A 190 8.32 -27.79 -13.35
CA GLY A 190 7.36 -28.47 -14.23
C GLY A 190 5.91 -28.43 -13.74
N VAL A 191 5.52 -27.35 -13.04
CA VAL A 191 4.17 -27.19 -12.49
C VAL A 191 3.50 -25.94 -13.03
N GLU A 192 2.17 -25.97 -13.12
CA GLU A 192 1.34 -24.89 -13.64
C GLU A 192 0.58 -24.17 -12.49
N PRO A 193 0.12 -22.92 -12.66
CA PRO A 193 -0.78 -22.28 -11.72
C PRO A 193 -2.04 -23.13 -11.46
N ALA A 194 -2.59 -23.04 -10.26
CA ALA A 194 -3.87 -23.66 -9.89
C ALA A 194 -5.08 -22.74 -10.15
N VAL A 195 -4.83 -21.52 -10.63
CA VAL A 195 -5.80 -20.48 -10.98
C VAL A 195 -5.53 -19.97 -12.39
N ASN A 196 -6.54 -19.41 -13.06
CA ASN A 196 -6.32 -18.66 -14.29
C ASN A 196 -5.75 -17.28 -13.94
N VAL A 197 -4.73 -16.83 -14.67
CA VAL A 197 -3.96 -15.64 -14.31
C VAL A 197 -4.06 -14.57 -15.39
N LYS A 198 -4.53 -13.41 -14.99
CA LYS A 198 -4.46 -12.15 -15.74
C LYS A 198 -3.63 -11.13 -14.95
N VAL A 199 -3.00 -10.21 -15.64
CA VAL A 199 -2.19 -9.14 -15.04
C VAL A 199 -2.57 -7.82 -15.71
N ILE A 200 -2.69 -6.76 -14.93
CA ILE A 200 -2.71 -5.39 -15.40
C ILE A 200 -1.61 -4.61 -14.70
N LEU A 201 -0.73 -3.99 -15.49
CA LEU A 201 0.33 -3.11 -14.97
C LEU A 201 -0.04 -1.67 -15.31
N ASP A 202 -0.20 -0.86 -14.25
CA ASP A 202 -0.50 0.57 -14.39
C ASP A 202 0.76 1.35 -14.76
N SER A 203 0.58 2.40 -15.54
CA SER A 203 1.64 3.24 -16.09
C SER A 203 1.68 4.64 -15.49
N GLU A 204 0.74 4.97 -14.60
CA GLU A 204 0.63 6.29 -13.97
C GLU A 204 0.02 6.25 -12.57
N GLU A 205 0.30 5.19 -11.78
CA GLU A 205 -0.17 5.04 -10.40
C GLU A 205 0.25 6.22 -9.56
N GLU A 206 1.51 6.59 -9.62
CA GLU A 206 2.17 7.68 -8.88
C GLU A 206 1.65 9.09 -9.26
N LYS A 207 0.88 9.17 -10.33
CA LYS A 207 0.10 10.36 -10.73
C LYS A 207 -1.40 10.20 -10.43
N GLY A 208 -1.78 9.17 -9.66
CA GLY A 208 -3.15 8.89 -9.21
C GLY A 208 -4.00 8.15 -10.24
N SER A 209 -3.43 7.39 -11.16
CA SER A 209 -4.13 6.53 -12.15
C SER A 209 -5.34 7.21 -12.78
N VAL A 210 -5.13 8.40 -13.34
CA VAL A 210 -6.23 9.29 -13.75
C VAL A 210 -7.24 8.60 -14.66
N ASN A 211 -6.76 7.73 -15.57
CA ASN A 211 -7.58 7.11 -16.61
C ASN A 211 -7.85 5.61 -16.40
N ILE A 212 -7.28 4.95 -15.40
CA ILE A 212 -7.41 3.50 -15.24
C ILE A 212 -8.88 3.04 -15.20
N GLY A 213 -9.77 3.80 -14.58
CA GLY A 213 -11.20 3.50 -14.56
C GLY A 213 -11.84 3.51 -15.93
N ASN A 214 -11.47 4.47 -16.80
CA ASN A 214 -11.96 4.52 -18.19
C ASN A 214 -11.40 3.35 -19.00
N VAL A 215 -10.11 3.05 -18.85
CA VAL A 215 -9.47 1.91 -19.52
C VAL A 215 -10.12 0.59 -19.07
N ALA A 216 -10.33 0.42 -17.76
CA ALA A 216 -10.98 -0.77 -17.21
C ALA A 216 -12.43 -0.93 -17.70
N THR A 217 -13.17 0.17 -17.80
CA THR A 217 -14.54 0.16 -18.35
C THR A 217 -14.54 -0.22 -19.83
N ALA A 218 -13.65 0.37 -20.63
CA ALA A 218 -13.54 0.09 -22.07
C ALA A 218 -13.11 -1.36 -22.38
N HIS A 219 -12.35 -1.98 -21.45
CA HIS A 219 -11.81 -3.33 -21.61
C HIS A 219 -12.36 -4.31 -20.55
N ARG A 220 -13.58 -4.07 -20.06
CA ARG A 220 -14.17 -4.83 -18.92
C ARG A 220 -14.17 -6.34 -19.15
N GLU A 221 -14.56 -6.81 -20.34
CA GLU A 221 -14.55 -8.24 -20.65
C GLU A 221 -13.14 -8.85 -20.68
N LEU A 222 -12.16 -8.10 -21.17
CA LEU A 222 -10.75 -8.51 -21.16
C LEU A 222 -10.22 -8.65 -19.73
N LEU A 223 -10.55 -7.70 -18.86
CA LEU A 223 -10.09 -7.62 -17.46
C LEU A 223 -10.95 -8.45 -16.50
N ARG A 224 -12.06 -9.01 -16.94
CA ARG A 224 -12.98 -9.78 -16.11
C ARG A 224 -12.25 -10.88 -15.34
N ALA A 225 -12.46 -10.92 -14.02
CA ALA A 225 -11.85 -11.88 -13.11
C ALA A 225 -12.80 -12.17 -11.92
N ASP A 226 -12.52 -13.21 -11.16
CA ASP A 226 -13.25 -13.55 -9.94
C ASP A 226 -12.73 -12.77 -8.72
N ALA A 227 -11.47 -12.34 -8.76
CA ALA A 227 -10.84 -11.52 -7.72
C ALA A 227 -9.68 -10.71 -8.28
N ILE A 228 -9.37 -9.59 -7.59
CA ILE A 228 -8.18 -8.76 -7.87
C ILE A 228 -7.20 -8.91 -6.69
N LEU A 229 -5.96 -9.27 -7.00
CA LEU A 229 -4.84 -9.21 -6.04
C LEU A 229 -3.97 -8.00 -6.38
N ILE A 230 -3.79 -7.11 -5.42
CA ILE A 230 -2.98 -5.91 -5.56
C ILE A 230 -1.69 -6.14 -4.80
N HIS A 231 -0.55 -6.00 -5.48
CA HIS A 231 0.77 -6.15 -4.86
C HIS A 231 1.49 -4.80 -4.85
N ASP A 232 1.00 -3.90 -4.04
CA ASP A 232 1.50 -2.54 -3.89
C ASP A 232 1.57 -2.19 -2.40
N GLY A 233 2.54 -1.33 -2.03
CA GLY A 233 2.77 -0.88 -0.68
C GLY A 233 3.57 -1.84 0.22
N PRO A 234 4.00 -1.37 1.39
CA PRO A 234 4.85 -2.10 2.30
C PRO A 234 4.07 -3.06 3.21
N ARG A 235 4.73 -4.13 3.62
CA ARG A 235 4.27 -4.99 4.73
C ARG A 235 4.17 -4.20 6.03
N HIS A 236 3.42 -4.72 6.97
CA HIS A 236 3.35 -4.21 8.33
C HIS A 236 4.75 -4.20 8.98
N ALA A 237 4.98 -3.24 9.87
CA ALA A 237 6.28 -3.05 10.55
C ALA A 237 6.79 -4.27 11.35
N SER A 238 5.91 -5.22 11.68
CA SER A 238 6.29 -6.51 12.28
C SER A 238 6.96 -7.47 11.31
N GLU A 239 7.06 -7.13 10.03
CA GLU A 239 7.57 -7.95 8.91
C GLU A 239 6.80 -9.26 8.67
N LYS A 240 5.72 -9.51 9.40
CA LYS A 240 4.83 -10.67 9.19
C LYS A 240 4.11 -10.57 7.84
N PRO A 241 3.69 -11.71 7.26
CA PRO A 241 2.81 -11.69 6.10
C PRO A 241 1.59 -10.81 6.37
N THR A 242 1.34 -9.87 5.49
CA THR A 242 0.32 -8.83 5.67
C THR A 242 -0.77 -8.98 4.61
N LEU A 243 -2.02 -8.84 5.03
CA LEU A 243 -3.20 -8.83 4.18
C LEU A 243 -4.05 -7.61 4.51
N VAL A 244 -4.31 -6.78 3.50
CA VAL A 244 -5.10 -5.56 3.63
C VAL A 244 -6.38 -5.69 2.83
N PHE A 245 -7.51 -5.41 3.47
CA PHE A 245 -8.83 -5.64 2.89
C PHE A 245 -9.43 -4.41 2.22
N GLY A 246 -8.82 -3.26 2.37
CA GLY A 246 -9.30 -2.02 1.78
C GLY A 246 -8.45 -0.82 2.14
N ASN A 247 -8.84 0.32 1.60
CA ASN A 247 -8.18 1.61 1.80
C ASN A 247 -9.20 2.72 2.03
N ARG A 248 -8.76 3.75 2.74
CA ARG A 248 -9.53 4.98 2.88
C ARG A 248 -9.56 5.72 1.56
N GLY A 249 -10.69 6.40 1.30
CA GLY A 249 -10.72 7.44 0.30
C GLY A 249 -10.22 8.77 0.87
N ASN A 250 -10.05 9.73 -0.01
CA ASN A 250 -9.75 11.10 0.35
C ASN A 250 -10.59 12.07 -0.45
N THR A 251 -10.80 13.25 0.09
CA THR A 251 -11.30 14.41 -0.64
C THR A 251 -10.88 15.68 0.08
N THR A 252 -11.03 16.80 -0.57
CA THR A 252 -10.71 18.09 0.02
C THR A 252 -11.94 19.00 0.00
N ALA A 253 -11.97 19.96 0.92
CA ALA A 253 -12.96 21.00 0.88
C ALA A 253 -12.28 22.34 1.20
N ARG A 254 -12.69 23.39 0.49
CA ARG A 254 -12.28 24.76 0.80
C ARG A 254 -13.43 25.50 1.45
N LEU A 255 -13.18 26.01 2.64
CA LEU A 255 -14.09 26.85 3.40
C LEU A 255 -13.55 28.29 3.41
N THR A 256 -14.31 29.23 2.85
CA THR A 256 -13.96 30.67 2.88
C THR A 256 -14.99 31.42 3.69
N VAL A 257 -14.55 32.20 4.66
CA VAL A 257 -15.38 33.11 5.43
C VAL A 257 -15.10 34.53 4.95
N TYR A 258 -16.17 35.29 4.63
CA TYR A 258 -16.06 36.64 4.10
C TYR A 258 -16.25 37.68 5.20
N GLY A 259 -15.42 38.73 5.15
CA GLY A 259 -15.48 39.94 5.98
C GLY A 259 -15.87 41.16 5.16
N PRO A 260 -15.26 42.33 5.40
CA PRO A 260 -15.47 43.54 4.63
C PRO A 260 -15.20 43.34 3.13
N ARG A 261 -15.67 44.25 2.27
CA ARG A 261 -15.46 44.15 0.83
C ARG A 261 -13.98 44.19 0.41
N SER A 262 -13.17 44.95 1.15
CA SER A 262 -11.72 45.07 1.02
C SER A 262 -11.07 45.04 2.39
N GLU A 263 -9.77 44.89 2.43
CA GLU A 263 -9.01 45.03 3.68
C GLU A 263 -9.19 46.45 4.23
N LEU A 264 -9.38 46.58 5.54
CA LEU A 264 -9.61 47.84 6.23
C LEU A 264 -8.49 48.04 7.26
N HIS A 265 -8.07 49.32 7.44
CA HIS A 265 -7.10 49.68 8.47
C HIS A 265 -7.66 49.35 9.87
N SER A 266 -6.99 48.48 10.61
CA SER A 266 -7.48 47.97 11.91
C SER A 266 -7.59 49.04 12.99
N GLY A 267 -6.77 50.12 12.92
CA GLY A 267 -6.85 51.28 13.81
C GLY A 267 -8.15 52.09 13.64
N HIS A 268 -8.74 52.06 12.45
CA HIS A 268 -10.00 52.78 12.18
C HIS A 268 -11.24 51.89 12.32
N TYR A 269 -11.11 50.58 11.97
CA TYR A 269 -12.25 49.67 11.86
C TYR A 269 -12.16 48.45 12.79
N GLY A 270 -11.10 48.34 13.58
CA GLY A 270 -11.03 47.33 14.66
C GLY A 270 -12.18 47.57 15.66
N ASN A 271 -12.72 46.49 16.23
CA ASN A 271 -13.93 46.49 17.08
C ASN A 271 -15.23 46.90 16.36
N TYR A 272 -15.18 47.35 15.10
CA TYR A 272 -16.36 47.72 14.31
C TYR A 272 -16.62 46.73 13.16
N ALA A 273 -15.62 46.51 12.31
CA ALA A 273 -15.74 45.55 11.21
C ALA A 273 -15.49 44.14 11.70
N PRO A 274 -16.36 43.15 11.37
CA PRO A 274 -16.17 41.78 11.76
C PRO A 274 -14.94 41.17 11.06
N ASN A 275 -14.07 40.56 11.86
CA ASN A 275 -12.85 39.94 11.36
C ASN A 275 -13.13 38.50 10.87
N PRO A 276 -12.95 38.18 9.58
CA PRO A 276 -13.21 36.87 9.03
C PRO A 276 -12.22 35.80 9.53
N ALA A 277 -10.98 36.17 9.89
CA ALA A 277 -10.01 35.22 10.47
C ALA A 277 -10.49 34.70 11.84
N GLN A 278 -10.97 35.59 12.70
CA GLN A 278 -11.55 35.21 14.00
C GLN A 278 -12.82 34.35 13.80
N ARG A 279 -13.69 34.74 12.86
CA ARG A 279 -14.91 33.98 12.56
C ARG A 279 -14.60 32.58 12.02
N LEU A 280 -13.61 32.46 11.11
CA LEU A 280 -13.15 31.18 10.60
C LEU A 280 -12.59 30.28 11.70
N ALA A 281 -11.71 30.84 12.56
CA ALA A 281 -11.13 30.10 13.70
C ALA A 281 -12.22 29.55 14.62
N THR A 282 -13.21 30.38 14.98
CA THR A 282 -14.36 29.96 15.80
C THR A 282 -15.20 28.87 15.11
N LEU A 283 -15.43 28.99 13.80
CA LEU A 283 -16.19 28.00 13.04
C LEU A 283 -15.45 26.65 13.00
N LEU A 284 -14.14 26.65 12.72
CA LEU A 284 -13.31 25.45 12.70
C LEU A 284 -13.23 24.79 14.11
N ALA A 285 -13.04 25.58 15.16
CA ALA A 285 -13.04 25.09 16.54
C ALA A 285 -14.38 24.44 16.94
N SER A 286 -15.49 24.81 16.29
CA SER A 286 -16.79 24.20 16.52
C SER A 286 -16.97 22.85 15.82
N MET A 287 -16.06 22.44 14.93
CA MET A 287 -16.12 21.21 14.16
C MET A 287 -15.38 20.04 14.80
N LYS A 288 -14.46 20.31 15.72
CA LYS A 288 -13.59 19.31 16.35
C LYS A 288 -13.32 19.70 17.81
N ASP A 289 -13.32 18.75 18.73
CA ASP A 289 -13.00 18.98 20.12
C ASP A 289 -11.48 18.87 20.41
N ASP A 290 -11.08 19.18 21.65
CA ASP A 290 -9.69 19.13 22.11
C ASP A 290 -9.09 17.71 22.15
N ASN A 291 -9.92 16.69 22.03
CA ASN A 291 -9.51 15.28 21.94
C ASN A 291 -9.41 14.78 20.50
N GLY A 292 -9.59 15.67 19.53
CA GLY A 292 -9.50 15.35 18.12
C GLY A 292 -10.74 14.75 17.49
N ARG A 293 -11.84 14.62 18.26
CA ARG A 293 -13.09 14.07 17.77
C ARG A 293 -13.89 15.13 16.99
N VAL A 294 -14.36 14.79 15.81
CA VAL A 294 -15.27 15.67 15.04
C VAL A 294 -16.61 15.72 15.74
N THR A 295 -17.07 16.94 16.05
CA THR A 295 -18.31 17.22 16.79
C THR A 295 -19.51 17.51 15.89
N ILE A 296 -19.32 17.48 14.58
CA ILE A 296 -20.40 17.63 13.60
C ILE A 296 -21.36 16.44 13.74
N PRO A 297 -22.65 16.67 14.02
CA PRO A 297 -23.62 15.60 14.18
C PRO A 297 -23.66 14.66 12.96
N GLY A 298 -23.69 13.35 13.19
CA GLY A 298 -23.75 12.34 12.13
C GLY A 298 -22.39 11.96 11.54
N TYR A 299 -21.29 12.63 11.90
CA TYR A 299 -19.98 12.44 11.22
C TYR A 299 -19.47 11.00 11.31
N TYR A 300 -19.72 10.32 12.43
CA TYR A 300 -19.30 8.93 12.67
C TYR A 300 -20.44 7.90 12.62
N ASP A 301 -21.68 8.31 12.49
CA ASP A 301 -22.86 7.46 12.76
C ASP A 301 -22.97 6.25 11.80
N ARG A 302 -22.42 6.38 10.60
CA ARG A 302 -22.46 5.32 9.59
C ARG A 302 -21.39 4.25 9.81
N VAL A 303 -20.32 4.54 10.55
CA VAL A 303 -19.24 3.59 10.81
C VAL A 303 -19.52 2.84 12.10
N LYS A 304 -19.80 1.56 11.98
CA LYS A 304 -20.04 0.67 13.14
C LYS A 304 -19.07 -0.48 13.07
N LEU A 305 -18.20 -0.56 14.06
CA LEU A 305 -17.29 -1.68 14.23
C LEU A 305 -17.92 -2.71 15.16
N THR A 306 -17.94 -3.96 14.73
CA THR A 306 -18.34 -5.10 15.58
C THR A 306 -17.22 -5.44 16.57
N ASP A 307 -17.55 -6.15 17.65
CA ASP A 307 -16.54 -6.61 18.60
C ASP A 307 -15.53 -7.59 17.96
N ALA A 308 -15.97 -8.36 16.95
CA ALA A 308 -15.08 -9.22 16.18
C ALA A 308 -14.07 -8.40 15.38
N GLU A 309 -14.51 -7.34 14.68
CA GLU A 309 -13.62 -6.44 13.96
C GLU A 309 -12.65 -5.71 14.89
N ARG A 310 -13.11 -5.24 16.06
CA ARG A 310 -12.23 -4.60 17.06
C ARG A 310 -11.14 -5.55 17.55
N ARG A 311 -11.48 -6.84 17.79
CA ARG A 311 -10.48 -7.86 18.14
C ARG A 311 -9.42 -8.00 17.04
N ILE A 312 -9.83 -8.12 15.78
CA ILE A 312 -8.90 -8.24 14.65
C ILE A 312 -8.02 -6.99 14.54
N LEU A 313 -8.58 -5.80 14.71
CA LEU A 313 -7.79 -4.55 14.70
C LEU A 313 -6.75 -4.52 15.84
N ALA A 314 -7.08 -5.05 17.01
CA ALA A 314 -6.14 -5.17 18.13
C ALA A 314 -5.04 -6.22 17.89
N GLU A 315 -5.32 -7.27 17.10
CA GLU A 315 -4.35 -8.32 16.72
C GLU A 315 -3.27 -7.80 15.75
N VAL A 316 -3.48 -6.65 15.08
CA VAL A 316 -2.47 -6.05 14.20
C VAL A 316 -1.15 -5.82 14.95
N GLY A 317 -1.24 -5.43 16.23
CA GLY A 317 -0.09 -5.41 17.13
C GLY A 317 0.85 -4.22 16.90
N ASP A 318 0.31 -3.07 16.49
CA ASP A 318 1.07 -1.82 16.44
C ASP A 318 1.59 -1.45 17.84
N ASP A 319 2.86 -1.10 17.93
CA ASP A 319 3.41 -0.51 19.16
C ASP A 319 3.11 1.00 19.21
N GLU A 320 2.01 1.33 19.85
CA GLU A 320 1.53 2.72 20.02
C GLU A 320 2.58 3.65 20.67
N ALA A 321 3.43 3.11 21.55
CA ALA A 321 4.47 3.92 22.21
C ALA A 321 5.60 4.24 21.22
N VAL A 322 6.02 3.25 20.42
CA VAL A 322 7.00 3.45 19.35
C VAL A 322 6.47 4.42 18.31
N ILE A 323 5.20 4.28 17.90
CA ILE A 323 4.57 5.19 16.93
C ILE A 323 4.59 6.62 17.47
N ARG A 324 4.08 6.86 18.69
CA ARG A 324 4.06 8.21 19.28
C ARG A 324 5.45 8.82 19.39
N LYS A 325 6.44 8.02 19.83
CA LYS A 325 7.84 8.47 19.89
C LYS A 325 8.37 8.87 18.50
N ARG A 326 8.10 8.05 17.48
CA ARG A 326 8.57 8.31 16.11
C ARG A 326 7.98 9.60 15.53
N ILE A 327 6.68 9.85 15.73
CA ILE A 327 6.02 11.06 15.22
C ILE A 327 6.12 12.27 16.16
N GLY A 328 6.73 12.11 17.34
CA GLY A 328 7.03 13.21 18.25
C GLY A 328 5.83 13.77 19.03
N ILE A 329 4.84 12.94 19.37
CA ILE A 329 3.68 13.37 20.17
C ILE A 329 3.63 12.68 21.52
N ALA A 330 3.17 13.40 22.54
CA ALA A 330 3.01 12.85 23.90
C ALA A 330 1.75 11.97 24.02
N ARG A 331 0.68 12.32 23.30
CA ARG A 331 -0.63 11.66 23.37
C ARG A 331 -1.30 11.65 21.98
N ALA A 332 -1.94 10.52 21.64
CA ALA A 332 -2.79 10.42 20.46
C ALA A 332 -4.17 11.10 20.71
N GLU A 333 -4.87 11.46 19.63
CA GLU A 333 -6.29 11.81 19.66
C GLU A 333 -7.14 10.57 20.02
N THR A 334 -8.35 10.75 20.52
CA THR A 334 -9.17 9.67 21.09
C THR A 334 -10.38 9.30 20.22
N VAL A 335 -10.21 9.27 18.89
CA VAL A 335 -11.30 8.84 17.98
C VAL A 335 -11.49 7.33 18.02
N GLY A 336 -10.42 6.56 18.16
CA GLY A 336 -10.40 5.11 18.38
C GLY A 336 -9.45 4.75 19.52
N ALA A 337 -9.51 3.51 20.00
CA ALA A 337 -8.65 3.01 21.06
C ALA A 337 -7.20 2.81 20.60
N THR A 338 -6.99 2.53 19.31
CA THR A 338 -5.68 2.31 18.67
C THR A 338 -5.60 3.06 17.35
N LEU A 339 -4.40 3.18 16.78
CA LEU A 339 -4.21 3.71 15.42
C LEU A 339 -5.08 2.94 14.41
N GLN A 340 -5.09 1.61 14.50
CA GLN A 340 -5.88 0.76 13.59
C GLN A 340 -7.39 1.01 13.73
N GLU A 341 -7.88 1.27 14.93
CA GLU A 341 -9.29 1.63 15.11
C GLU A 341 -9.55 3.06 14.63
N ALA A 342 -8.68 4.01 14.93
CA ALA A 342 -8.85 5.42 14.55
C ALA A 342 -8.98 5.60 13.03
N ILE A 343 -8.20 4.87 12.23
CA ILE A 343 -8.25 4.96 10.77
C ILE A 343 -9.49 4.29 10.16
N GLN A 344 -10.30 3.57 10.94
CA GLN A 344 -11.59 3.05 10.45
C GLN A 344 -12.69 4.10 10.39
N TYR A 345 -12.49 5.25 11.02
CA TYR A 345 -13.44 6.36 11.03
C TYR A 345 -13.04 7.45 10.03
N PRO A 346 -14.01 8.21 9.48
CA PRO A 346 -13.69 9.38 8.66
C PRO A 346 -12.93 10.42 9.50
N SER A 347 -12.04 11.19 8.86
CA SER A 347 -11.32 12.27 9.54
C SER A 347 -11.55 13.61 8.88
N LEU A 348 -11.43 14.68 9.68
CA LEU A 348 -11.40 16.06 9.23
C LEU A 348 -10.09 16.66 9.71
N ASN A 349 -9.24 17.06 8.77
CA ASN A 349 -7.96 17.67 9.04
C ASN A 349 -7.88 19.06 8.38
N ILE A 350 -7.34 20.03 9.09
CA ILE A 350 -7.05 21.37 8.54
C ILE A 350 -5.64 21.33 7.99
N ARG A 351 -5.50 21.29 6.67
CA ARG A 351 -4.19 21.23 6.00
C ARG A 351 -3.60 22.61 5.67
N GLY A 352 -4.39 23.67 5.81
CA GLY A 352 -3.92 25.03 5.61
C GLY A 352 -4.96 26.06 6.01
N MET A 353 -4.50 27.21 6.48
CA MET A 353 -5.31 28.38 6.82
C MET A 353 -4.62 29.65 6.33
N ALA A 354 -5.38 30.62 5.82
CA ALA A 354 -4.87 31.92 5.41
C ALA A 354 -5.93 33.02 5.61
N ALA A 355 -5.49 34.23 5.89
CA ALA A 355 -6.37 35.41 5.96
C ALA A 355 -5.67 36.65 5.42
N SER A 356 -4.52 37.03 5.97
CA SER A 356 -3.67 38.16 5.57
C SER A 356 -2.21 37.73 5.70
N GLY A 357 -1.27 38.64 5.43
CA GLY A 357 0.15 38.37 5.55
C GLY A 357 0.57 38.07 6.99
N VAL A 358 1.60 37.20 7.14
CA VAL A 358 2.23 36.89 8.42
C VAL A 358 3.74 37.14 8.37
N GLY A 359 4.40 37.26 9.53
CA GLY A 359 5.82 37.60 9.62
C GLY A 359 6.08 39.00 9.05
N GLU A 360 7.08 39.13 8.17
CA GLU A 360 7.43 40.40 7.51
C GLU A 360 6.32 41.01 6.63
N ARG A 361 5.35 40.19 6.21
CA ARG A 361 4.19 40.62 5.41
C ARG A 361 2.99 40.98 6.27
N ALA A 362 3.09 40.94 7.60
CA ALA A 362 2.01 41.32 8.49
C ALA A 362 1.72 42.82 8.39
N SER A 363 0.45 43.18 8.37
CA SER A 363 -0.01 44.60 8.31
C SER A 363 -1.18 44.82 9.26
N ASN A 364 -1.41 46.10 9.62
CA ASN A 364 -2.47 46.48 10.54
C ASN A 364 -3.84 46.56 9.82
N VAL A 365 -4.38 45.39 9.44
CA VAL A 365 -5.62 45.27 8.70
C VAL A 365 -6.67 44.38 9.35
N VAL A 366 -7.94 44.63 9.09
CA VAL A 366 -9.03 43.68 9.16
C VAL A 366 -9.13 43.03 7.76
N PRO A 367 -8.87 41.72 7.62
CA PRO A 367 -8.90 41.05 6.31
C PRO A 367 -10.28 41.12 5.64
N SER A 368 -10.32 41.03 4.31
CA SER A 368 -11.57 40.91 3.56
C SER A 368 -12.15 39.51 3.52
N LEU A 369 -11.31 38.51 3.69
CA LEU A 369 -11.70 37.08 3.78
C LEU A 369 -10.68 36.29 4.59
N ALA A 370 -11.08 35.08 5.02
CA ALA A 370 -10.21 34.05 5.55
C ALA A 370 -10.63 32.71 4.98
N LEU A 371 -9.67 31.84 4.69
CA LEU A 371 -9.93 30.53 4.10
C LEU A 371 -9.23 29.40 4.85
N ALA A 372 -9.84 28.24 4.83
CA ALA A 372 -9.24 26.99 5.28
C ALA A 372 -9.35 25.93 4.18
N GLU A 373 -8.25 25.19 4.01
CA GLU A 373 -8.21 23.98 3.21
C GLU A 373 -8.39 22.78 4.15
N LEU A 374 -9.40 21.98 3.88
CA LEU A 374 -9.73 20.78 4.66
C LEU A 374 -9.35 19.54 3.87
N ASP A 375 -8.78 18.54 4.55
CA ASP A 375 -8.55 17.19 4.05
C ASP A 375 -9.50 16.25 4.80
N LEU A 376 -10.31 15.52 4.05
CA LEU A 376 -11.29 14.57 4.57
C LEU A 376 -10.88 13.16 4.16
N ARG A 377 -10.61 12.30 5.14
CA ARG A 377 -10.49 10.87 4.87
C ARG A 377 -11.87 10.25 4.98
N THR A 378 -12.25 9.50 3.95
CA THR A 378 -13.55 8.86 3.83
C THR A 378 -13.48 7.36 4.09
N THR A 379 -14.62 6.73 4.34
CA THR A 379 -14.77 5.28 4.47
C THR A 379 -15.84 4.79 3.50
N PRO A 380 -15.96 3.49 3.21
CA PRO A 380 -17.02 3.00 2.32
C PRO A 380 -18.43 3.41 2.77
N GLU A 381 -18.63 3.57 4.10
CA GLU A 381 -19.91 3.96 4.69
C GLU A 381 -20.16 5.48 4.66
N ALA A 382 -19.08 6.28 4.60
CA ALA A 382 -19.13 7.74 4.68
C ALA A 382 -18.43 8.36 3.47
N SER A 383 -19.19 8.54 2.37
CA SER A 383 -18.68 9.07 1.10
C SER A 383 -18.24 10.54 1.21
N PRO A 384 -17.44 11.04 0.25
CA PRO A 384 -17.08 12.46 0.15
C PRO A 384 -18.30 13.40 0.23
N GLU A 385 -19.34 13.11 -0.52
CA GLU A 385 -20.56 13.92 -0.60
C GLU A 385 -21.31 13.92 0.72
N TYR A 386 -21.35 12.75 1.40
CA TYR A 386 -22.01 12.64 2.71
C TYR A 386 -21.32 13.54 3.75
N LEU A 387 -19.99 13.44 3.86
CA LEU A 387 -19.22 14.25 4.80
C LEU A 387 -19.28 15.75 4.46
N PHE A 388 -19.22 16.09 3.18
CA PHE A 388 -19.35 17.46 2.71
C PHE A 388 -20.73 18.07 3.08
N ASN A 389 -21.80 17.32 2.87
CA ASN A 389 -23.15 17.75 3.26
C ASN A 389 -23.28 17.98 4.77
N LEU A 390 -22.65 17.15 5.60
CA LEU A 390 -22.63 17.36 7.05
C LEU A 390 -21.86 18.64 7.44
N ILE A 391 -20.73 18.91 6.79
CA ILE A 391 -19.98 20.15 7.00
C ILE A 391 -20.81 21.35 6.56
N GLU A 392 -21.48 21.27 5.41
CA GLU A 392 -22.37 22.33 4.93
C GLU A 392 -23.49 22.63 5.93
N GLN A 393 -24.18 21.60 6.41
CA GLN A 393 -25.22 21.74 7.42
C GLN A 393 -24.69 22.36 8.71
N HIS A 394 -23.49 21.93 9.15
CA HIS A 394 -22.85 22.51 10.34
C HIS A 394 -22.55 24.00 10.15
N VAL A 395 -21.97 24.40 9.02
CA VAL A 395 -21.70 25.81 8.70
C VAL A 395 -22.99 26.65 8.74
N ARG A 396 -24.08 26.14 8.12
CA ARG A 396 -25.39 26.80 8.16
C ARG A 396 -25.96 26.87 9.58
N SER A 397 -25.80 25.81 10.39
CA SER A 397 -26.28 25.80 11.79
C SER A 397 -25.56 26.83 12.69
N LYS A 398 -24.36 27.27 12.29
CA LYS A 398 -23.64 28.36 12.95
C LYS A 398 -24.04 29.75 12.43
N GLY A 399 -25.10 29.84 11.67
CA GLY A 399 -25.68 31.09 11.18
C GLY A 399 -25.02 31.66 9.93
N TYR A 400 -24.25 30.87 9.19
CA TYR A 400 -23.64 31.34 7.94
C TYR A 400 -24.57 31.12 6.75
N TYR A 401 -24.72 32.17 5.96
CA TYR A 401 -25.25 32.07 4.60
C TYR A 401 -24.13 31.55 3.68
N LEU A 402 -24.44 30.54 2.87
CA LEU A 402 -23.49 29.96 1.92
C LEU A 402 -23.72 30.51 0.52
N THR A 403 -22.77 31.31 0.05
CA THR A 403 -22.71 31.80 -1.33
C THR A 403 -21.95 30.85 -2.24
N LYS A 404 -22.19 30.95 -3.56
CA LYS A 404 -21.48 30.12 -4.58
C LYS A 404 -20.08 30.61 -4.92
N GLY A 405 -19.73 31.81 -4.50
CA GLY A 405 -18.42 32.44 -4.80
C GLY A 405 -18.22 33.71 -3.96
N ALA A 406 -17.58 34.71 -4.47
CA ALA A 406 -17.51 35.99 -3.78
C ALA A 406 -18.91 36.58 -3.60
N PRO A 407 -19.27 37.04 -2.37
CA PRO A 407 -20.60 37.53 -2.10
C PRO A 407 -20.91 38.84 -2.86
N THR A 408 -22.11 38.91 -3.38
CA THR A 408 -22.68 40.11 -4.00
C THR A 408 -23.00 41.19 -2.96
N ASP A 409 -23.24 42.42 -3.39
CA ASP A 409 -23.64 43.53 -2.50
C ASP A 409 -25.00 43.25 -1.82
N ALA A 410 -25.91 42.59 -2.51
CA ALA A 410 -27.20 42.19 -1.96
C ALA A 410 -27.04 41.13 -0.86
N GLU A 411 -26.19 40.13 -1.06
CA GLU A 411 -25.89 39.12 -0.04
C GLU A 411 -25.21 39.74 1.19
N ARG A 412 -24.26 40.68 0.98
CA ARG A 412 -23.59 41.43 2.07
C ARG A 412 -24.55 42.28 2.88
N ALA A 413 -25.57 42.86 2.24
CA ALA A 413 -26.58 43.63 2.90
C ALA A 413 -27.60 42.76 3.67
N ALA A 414 -27.85 41.55 3.20
CA ALA A 414 -28.86 40.66 3.77
C ALA A 414 -28.30 39.76 4.89
N HIS A 415 -26.98 39.46 4.90
CA HIS A 415 -26.39 38.46 5.80
C HIS A 415 -25.12 39.03 6.50
N ASP A 416 -25.07 38.91 7.82
CA ASP A 416 -23.92 39.32 8.63
C ASP A 416 -22.79 38.28 8.65
N ARG A 417 -23.10 37.02 8.36
CA ARG A 417 -22.16 35.90 8.27
C ARG A 417 -22.28 35.22 6.92
N ILE A 418 -21.24 35.35 6.12
CA ILE A 418 -21.22 34.78 4.77
C ILE A 418 -19.99 33.89 4.63
N ALA A 419 -20.21 32.70 4.08
CA ALA A 419 -19.14 31.78 3.73
C ALA A 419 -19.38 31.16 2.35
N SER A 420 -18.37 30.59 1.75
CA SER A 420 -18.50 29.64 0.66
C SER A 420 -17.80 28.32 1.02
N LEU A 421 -18.35 27.23 0.54
CA LEU A 421 -17.82 25.89 0.75
C LEU A 421 -17.79 25.17 -0.61
N THR A 422 -16.63 24.64 -1.00
CA THR A 422 -16.47 23.92 -2.26
C THR A 422 -15.83 22.57 -2.01
N LEU A 423 -16.40 21.49 -2.61
CA LEU A 423 -15.84 20.15 -2.59
C LEU A 423 -14.75 20.04 -3.67
N GLY A 424 -13.59 19.52 -3.30
CA GLY A 424 -12.50 19.21 -4.21
C GLY A 424 -12.61 17.80 -4.81
N ARG A 425 -11.65 17.47 -5.64
CA ARG A 425 -11.52 16.10 -6.16
C ARG A 425 -10.96 15.17 -5.09
N GLY A 426 -11.19 13.88 -5.26
CA GLY A 426 -10.68 12.86 -4.36
C GLY A 426 -10.91 11.45 -4.90
N SER A 427 -10.59 10.45 -4.08
CA SER A 427 -10.83 9.04 -4.33
C SER A 427 -11.86 8.48 -3.36
N LYS A 428 -12.61 7.48 -3.77
CA LYS A 428 -13.52 6.76 -2.90
C LYS A 428 -12.76 5.75 -2.04
N ALA A 429 -13.31 5.44 -0.87
CA ALA A 429 -12.85 4.30 -0.09
C ALA A 429 -13.42 3.01 -0.67
N ALA A 430 -12.63 1.95 -0.65
CA ALA A 430 -13.06 0.63 -1.06
C ALA A 430 -12.63 -0.43 -0.04
N ARG A 431 -13.45 -1.47 0.16
CA ARG A 431 -13.14 -2.55 1.09
C ARG A 431 -13.85 -3.85 0.73
N THR A 432 -13.12 -4.95 0.77
CA THR A 432 -13.66 -6.31 0.75
C THR A 432 -13.92 -6.76 2.19
N PRO A 433 -15.05 -7.45 2.49
CA PRO A 433 -15.28 -8.01 3.83
C PRO A 433 -14.17 -9.01 4.20
N MET A 434 -13.68 -8.93 5.44
CA MET A 434 -12.55 -9.76 5.90
C MET A 434 -12.89 -11.27 5.88
N GLU A 435 -14.14 -11.61 6.15
CA GLU A 435 -14.66 -12.98 6.15
C GLU A 435 -15.12 -13.46 4.75
N SER A 436 -14.83 -12.68 3.70
CA SER A 436 -15.14 -13.09 2.32
C SER A 436 -14.34 -14.34 1.92
N PRO A 437 -14.84 -15.13 0.95
CA PRO A 437 -14.06 -16.27 0.42
C PRO A 437 -12.65 -15.86 -0.03
N LEU A 438 -12.50 -14.67 -0.64
CA LEU A 438 -11.20 -14.12 -1.06
C LEU A 438 -10.29 -13.88 0.14
N GLY A 439 -10.80 -13.25 1.19
CA GLY A 439 -10.02 -12.99 2.40
C GLY A 439 -9.56 -14.25 3.09
N GLN A 440 -10.46 -15.22 3.25
CA GLN A 440 -10.15 -16.52 3.86
C GLN A 440 -9.13 -17.32 3.03
N TRP A 441 -9.28 -17.31 1.70
CA TRP A 441 -8.34 -17.97 0.80
C TRP A 441 -6.94 -17.39 0.92
N VAL A 442 -6.79 -16.06 0.79
CA VAL A 442 -5.47 -15.42 0.84
C VAL A 442 -4.84 -15.56 2.23
N ASP A 443 -5.60 -15.35 3.32
CA ASP A 443 -5.10 -15.53 4.69
C ASP A 443 -4.60 -16.96 4.92
N GLY A 444 -5.38 -17.97 4.50
CA GLY A 444 -5.00 -19.37 4.59
C GLY A 444 -3.74 -19.71 3.80
N VAL A 445 -3.59 -19.14 2.60
CA VAL A 445 -2.38 -19.30 1.78
C VAL A 445 -1.16 -18.69 2.49
N LEU A 446 -1.27 -17.46 2.98
CA LEU A 446 -0.16 -16.79 3.67
C LEU A 446 0.28 -17.55 4.91
N ARG A 447 -0.65 -17.99 5.75
CA ARG A 447 -0.38 -18.76 6.97
C ARG A 447 0.36 -20.05 6.68
N LYS A 448 -0.05 -20.79 5.65
CA LYS A 448 0.58 -22.04 5.22
C LYS A 448 1.96 -21.80 4.59
N THR A 449 2.09 -20.80 3.72
CA THR A 449 3.35 -20.49 3.02
C THR A 449 4.48 -20.16 3.99
N PHE A 450 4.16 -19.49 5.09
CA PHE A 450 5.14 -19.07 6.10
C PHE A 450 5.12 -19.92 7.37
N SER A 451 4.51 -21.12 7.31
CA SER A 451 4.53 -22.05 8.43
C SER A 451 5.96 -22.48 8.80
N VAL A 452 6.19 -22.66 10.11
CA VAL A 452 7.46 -23.09 10.67
C VAL A 452 7.22 -24.35 11.51
N ASN A 453 7.96 -25.43 11.24
CA ASN A 453 7.85 -26.70 11.94
C ASN A 453 6.41 -27.25 12.01
N GLY A 454 5.63 -27.05 10.95
CA GLY A 454 4.24 -27.51 10.85
C GLY A 454 3.21 -26.59 11.54
N ALA A 455 3.64 -25.55 12.27
CA ALA A 455 2.75 -24.53 12.81
C ALA A 455 2.51 -23.42 11.79
N GLU A 456 1.25 -23.11 11.53
CA GLU A 456 0.89 -22.00 10.61
C GLU A 456 1.40 -20.66 11.14
N ALA A 457 1.85 -19.81 10.22
CA ALA A 457 2.29 -18.45 10.56
C ALA A 457 1.11 -17.59 11.03
N THR A 458 1.42 -16.59 11.83
CA THR A 458 0.48 -15.49 12.13
C THR A 458 0.56 -14.46 11.02
N THR A 459 -0.58 -14.09 10.45
CA THR A 459 -0.72 -12.99 9.48
C THR A 459 -1.17 -11.71 10.17
N VAL A 460 -0.77 -10.57 9.61
CA VAL A 460 -1.34 -9.28 9.99
C VAL A 460 -2.50 -8.96 9.05
N ARG A 461 -3.70 -8.83 9.61
CA ARG A 461 -4.93 -8.56 8.86
C ARG A 461 -5.37 -7.12 9.11
N ILE A 462 -5.23 -6.27 8.11
CA ILE A 462 -5.58 -4.85 8.17
C ILE A 462 -6.93 -4.65 7.47
N ARG A 463 -7.97 -4.31 8.24
CA ARG A 463 -9.32 -4.12 7.70
C ARG A 463 -9.37 -3.01 6.65
N MET A 464 -8.67 -1.91 6.90
CA MET A 464 -8.57 -0.78 5.98
C MET A 464 -7.30 0.01 6.30
N MET A 465 -6.45 0.24 5.32
CA MET A 465 -5.25 1.05 5.50
C MET A 465 -5.57 2.55 5.40
N GLY A 466 -4.69 3.37 6.00
CA GLY A 466 -4.88 4.83 6.06
C GLY A 466 -4.59 5.56 4.75
N GLY A 467 -3.70 5.02 3.93
CA GLY A 467 -3.39 5.53 2.59
C GLY A 467 -4.51 5.25 1.58
N SER A 468 -4.43 5.85 0.41
CA SER A 468 -5.31 5.57 -0.72
C SER A 468 -4.45 5.01 -1.84
N VAL A 469 -4.88 3.91 -2.43
CA VAL A 469 -4.36 3.41 -3.70
C VAL A 469 -5.48 3.58 -4.74
N PRO A 470 -5.21 3.71 -6.02
CA PRO A 470 -6.23 4.01 -7.04
C PRO A 470 -7.18 2.84 -7.34
N THR A 471 -7.35 1.96 -6.36
CA THR A 471 -8.24 0.80 -6.41
C THR A 471 -9.70 1.15 -6.63
N ASP A 472 -10.15 2.30 -6.10
CA ASP A 472 -11.52 2.75 -6.26
C ASP A 472 -11.93 2.79 -7.73
N LYS A 473 -11.09 3.33 -8.61
CA LYS A 473 -11.38 3.44 -10.03
C LYS A 473 -11.40 2.10 -10.75
N LEU A 474 -10.43 1.22 -10.44
CA LEU A 474 -10.35 -0.12 -11.02
C LEU A 474 -11.47 -1.02 -10.50
N VAL A 475 -11.68 -1.02 -9.18
CA VAL A 475 -12.68 -1.87 -8.51
C VAL A 475 -14.10 -1.43 -8.87
N ASP A 476 -14.38 -0.12 -8.89
CA ASP A 476 -15.68 0.41 -9.33
C ASP A 476 -15.99 0.03 -10.80
N ALA A 477 -14.97 0.10 -11.69
CA ALA A 477 -15.16 -0.25 -13.09
C ALA A 477 -15.40 -1.75 -13.31
N LEU A 478 -14.75 -2.61 -12.53
CA LEU A 478 -14.81 -4.06 -12.70
C LEU A 478 -15.85 -4.74 -11.78
N GLU A 479 -16.26 -4.08 -10.69
CA GLU A 479 -17.17 -4.61 -9.65
C GLU A 479 -16.65 -5.95 -9.07
N THR A 480 -15.36 -6.08 -8.92
CA THR A 480 -14.68 -7.32 -8.54
C THR A 480 -14.08 -7.18 -7.13
N PRO A 481 -14.26 -8.17 -6.24
CA PRO A 481 -13.64 -8.14 -4.92
C PRO A 481 -12.11 -8.12 -5.01
N PHE A 482 -11.47 -7.40 -4.11
CA PHE A 482 -10.01 -7.25 -4.10
C PHE A 482 -9.42 -7.39 -2.71
N VAL A 483 -8.14 -7.71 -2.64
CA VAL A 483 -7.30 -7.55 -1.47
C VAL A 483 -5.93 -7.05 -1.88
N ILE A 484 -5.24 -6.38 -0.95
CA ILE A 484 -3.86 -5.93 -1.14
C ILE A 484 -2.96 -6.88 -0.35
N VAL A 485 -1.97 -7.42 -1.01
CA VAL A 485 -0.95 -8.30 -0.41
C VAL A 485 0.40 -7.65 -0.61
N PRO A 486 0.82 -6.77 0.33
CA PRO A 486 2.08 -6.04 0.23
C PRO A 486 3.26 -7.01 0.35
N LEU A 487 4.31 -6.79 -0.46
CA LEU A 487 5.45 -7.71 -0.55
C LEU A 487 6.76 -7.11 -0.04
N VAL A 488 6.85 -5.79 0.08
CA VAL A 488 8.11 -5.07 0.29
C VAL A 488 8.32 -4.64 1.74
N ASN A 489 9.55 -4.29 2.10
CA ASN A 489 9.89 -3.88 3.46
C ASN A 489 9.28 -2.52 3.85
N GLY A 490 8.89 -2.38 5.12
CA GLY A 490 8.22 -1.17 5.63
C GLY A 490 9.12 0.07 5.70
N ASP A 491 10.45 -0.12 5.69
CA ASP A 491 11.47 0.92 5.75
C ASP A 491 12.18 1.13 4.40
N ASN A 492 11.44 1.00 3.30
CA ASN A 492 11.94 1.02 1.93
C ASN A 492 12.19 2.42 1.34
N ASN A 493 11.82 3.49 2.05
CA ASN A 493 11.89 4.88 1.58
C ASN A 493 11.13 5.14 0.27
N GLN A 494 10.06 4.38 -0.04
CA GLN A 494 9.23 4.70 -1.19
C GLN A 494 8.76 6.17 -1.14
N HIS A 495 8.51 6.79 -2.30
CA HIS A 495 8.18 8.22 -2.46
C HIS A 495 9.27 9.21 -2.00
N SER A 496 10.46 8.70 -1.61
CA SER A 496 11.60 9.53 -1.19
C SER A 496 12.87 9.15 -1.96
N HIS A 497 13.99 9.80 -1.63
CA HIS A 497 15.31 9.38 -2.09
C HIS A 497 15.79 8.14 -1.33
N ASP A 498 16.76 7.44 -1.90
CA ASP A 498 17.32 6.19 -1.36
C ASP A 498 16.28 5.07 -1.14
N GLU A 499 15.28 5.01 -2.03
CA GLU A 499 14.35 3.88 -2.08
C GLU A 499 15.11 2.56 -2.23
N ASN A 500 14.63 1.52 -1.53
CA ASN A 500 15.39 0.28 -1.45
C ASN A 500 14.53 -0.96 -1.21
N MET A 501 14.96 -2.08 -1.78
CA MET A 501 14.39 -3.40 -1.59
C MET A 501 15.30 -4.28 -0.75
N ARG A 502 14.81 -4.79 0.39
CA ARG A 502 15.51 -5.80 1.20
C ARG A 502 15.39 -7.18 0.54
N LEU A 503 16.53 -7.85 0.32
CA LEU A 503 16.53 -9.10 -0.43
C LEU A 503 15.74 -10.22 0.25
N GLY A 504 15.73 -10.29 1.58
CA GLY A 504 14.89 -11.23 2.31
C GLY A 504 13.40 -11.09 1.95
N HIS A 505 12.90 -9.85 1.82
CA HIS A 505 11.51 -9.60 1.40
C HIS A 505 11.27 -9.95 -0.08
N TYR A 506 12.27 -9.79 -0.93
CA TYR A 506 12.17 -10.22 -2.32
C TYR A 506 11.99 -11.75 -2.41
N PHE A 507 12.77 -12.54 -1.66
CA PHE A 507 12.58 -14.01 -1.57
C PHE A 507 11.20 -14.37 -1.00
N ASP A 508 10.77 -13.69 0.06
CA ASP A 508 9.46 -13.93 0.68
C ASP A 508 8.30 -13.53 -0.24
N GLY A 509 8.47 -12.48 -1.05
CA GLY A 509 7.51 -12.08 -2.07
C GLY A 509 7.31 -13.17 -3.12
N VAL A 510 8.40 -13.76 -3.63
CA VAL A 510 8.33 -14.90 -4.56
C VAL A 510 7.61 -16.10 -3.91
N ARG A 511 7.91 -16.42 -2.63
CA ARG A 511 7.20 -17.48 -1.88
C ARG A 511 5.71 -17.19 -1.73
N THR A 512 5.35 -15.94 -1.42
CA THR A 512 3.96 -15.49 -1.33
C THR A 512 3.22 -15.72 -2.64
N LEU A 513 3.81 -15.28 -3.75
CA LEU A 513 3.22 -15.42 -5.09
C LEU A 513 3.11 -16.87 -5.54
N LEU A 514 4.12 -17.70 -5.24
CA LEU A 514 4.02 -19.15 -5.46
C LEU A 514 2.87 -19.77 -4.66
N GLY A 515 2.70 -19.39 -3.40
CA GLY A 515 1.58 -19.84 -2.57
C GLY A 515 0.23 -19.50 -3.21
N LEU A 516 0.04 -18.23 -3.61
CA LEU A 516 -1.20 -17.74 -4.22
C LEU A 516 -1.47 -18.40 -5.59
N LEU A 517 -0.47 -18.48 -6.44
CA LEU A 517 -0.61 -19.05 -7.79
C LEU A 517 -0.84 -20.56 -7.77
N ARG A 518 -0.33 -21.30 -6.77
CA ARG A 518 -0.39 -22.76 -6.67
C ARG A 518 -1.52 -23.29 -5.80
N THR A 519 -2.28 -22.43 -5.17
CA THR A 519 -3.43 -22.83 -4.35
C THR A 519 -4.72 -22.47 -5.09
N ALA A 520 -5.61 -23.44 -5.29
CA ALA A 520 -6.92 -23.19 -5.90
C ALA A 520 -7.74 -22.21 -5.04
N TYR A 521 -8.40 -21.27 -5.70
CA TYR A 521 -9.27 -20.26 -5.09
C TYR A 521 -10.74 -20.67 -5.10
#